data_0c96e46cae307c86c3eee5429b54df32
#
_entry.id   0c96e46cae307c86c3eee5429b54df32
#
_cell.length_a   1.000
_cell.length_b   1.000
_cell.length_c   1.000
_cell.angle_alpha   90.00
_cell.angle_beta   90.00
_cell.angle_gamma   90.00
#
_symmetry.space_group_name_H-M   'P 1'
#
loop_
_entity.id
_entity.type
_entity.pdbx_description
1 polymer ?
#
loop_
_entity_poly.entity_id
_entity_poly.type
_entity_poly.pdbx_seq_one_letter_code
_entity_poly.pdbx_strand_id
1 'polypeptide(L)'
;MTDDNVADKQSDKSMCRLFAIAKKRKRIKNWIKYSLLISLSIYLILCFSMCLSARETTIAAEDGMLYYIVNADGMKGLGHSIVLLVDKDGCGTVISFNGMQRSLIECLLGKSGVGKMSIGTMTKEETTVFLQTGDLKLDGDQLIDNYDMALYRPITMEEYHILLEQIAPYLIAEQRFANLYEKWALEEDTEKKKRYKQELEYLGQDTSLPLYQIYTNNCDHVARLLIRSIDSVMQEYSQHTQHITPNGNLKAFAKKAKNWGVMTLGTQSIQEVILMFLMIF
;
A
#
# COMPACT_ATOMS: atom_id res chain seq x y z
N MET A 1 -4.85 -37.95 74.01
CA MET A 1 -6.02 -37.31 73.36
C MET A 1 -5.66 -35.92 72.73
N THR A 2 -4.69 -35.83 71.85
CA THR A 2 -4.27 -34.51 71.25
C THR A 2 -3.90 -34.56 69.80
N ASP A 3 -3.85 -35.76 69.17
CA ASP A 3 -3.37 -35.80 67.77
C ASP A 3 -4.49 -35.69 66.66
N ASP A 4 -5.73 -36.02 67.02
CA ASP A 4 -6.86 -35.98 66.05
C ASP A 4 -7.29 -34.55 65.63
N ASN A 5 -7.06 -33.55 66.48
CA ASN A 5 -7.46 -32.17 66.24
C ASN A 5 -6.53 -31.40 65.29
N VAL A 6 -5.29 -31.90 65.03
CA VAL A 6 -4.31 -31.26 64.17
C VAL A 6 -4.54 -31.69 62.69
N ALA A 7 -4.89 -32.96 62.48
CA ALA A 7 -5.15 -33.52 61.17
C ALA A 7 -6.41 -32.88 60.47
N ASP A 8 -7.45 -32.66 61.27
CA ASP A 8 -8.71 -32.10 60.81
C ASP A 8 -8.56 -30.60 60.38
N LYS A 9 -7.78 -29.80 61.12
CA LYS A 9 -7.46 -28.41 60.79
C LYS A 9 -6.58 -28.29 59.52
N GLN A 10 -5.78 -29.28 59.22
CA GLN A 10 -4.91 -29.28 58.04
C GLN A 10 -5.68 -29.67 56.78
N SER A 11 -6.65 -30.57 56.89
CA SER A 11 -7.62 -30.96 55.85
C SER A 11 -8.47 -29.76 55.44
N ASP A 12 -9.05 -29.04 56.40
CA ASP A 12 -9.89 -27.87 56.15
C ASP A 12 -9.15 -26.73 55.43
N LYS A 13 -7.89 -26.47 55.82
CA LYS A 13 -7.05 -25.46 55.11
C LYS A 13 -6.71 -25.87 53.70
N SER A 14 -6.52 -27.15 53.41
CA SER A 14 -6.27 -27.64 52.05
C SER A 14 -7.49 -27.54 51.16
N MET A 15 -8.67 -27.87 51.66
CA MET A 15 -9.95 -27.69 50.97
C MET A 15 -10.25 -26.24 50.66
N CYS A 16 -10.08 -25.32 51.63
CA CYS A 16 -10.25 -23.88 51.39
C CYS A 16 -9.31 -23.33 50.30
N ARG A 17 -8.07 -23.83 50.25
CA ARG A 17 -7.12 -23.45 49.15
C ARG A 17 -7.59 -23.95 47.78
N LEU A 18 -8.06 -25.19 47.70
CA LEU A 18 -8.58 -25.77 46.45
C LEU A 18 -9.81 -25.01 45.95
N PHE A 19 -10.74 -24.66 46.82
CA PHE A 19 -11.90 -23.82 46.46
C PHE A 19 -11.50 -22.41 46.00
N ALA A 20 -10.51 -21.79 46.64
CA ALA A 20 -9.99 -20.48 46.22
C ALA A 20 -9.33 -20.56 44.83
N ILE A 21 -8.57 -21.60 44.52
CA ILE A 21 -7.94 -21.85 43.22
C ILE A 21 -9.01 -22.09 42.15
N ALA A 22 -10.03 -22.92 42.43
CA ALA A 22 -11.13 -23.18 41.49
C ALA A 22 -11.92 -21.91 41.19
N LYS A 23 -12.21 -21.09 42.22
CA LYS A 23 -12.87 -19.78 42.03
C LYS A 23 -12.02 -18.81 41.23
N LYS A 24 -10.71 -18.78 41.44
CA LYS A 24 -9.77 -17.96 40.64
C LYS A 24 -9.73 -18.41 39.19
N ARG A 25 -9.65 -19.73 38.91
CA ARG A 25 -9.69 -20.29 37.55
C ARG A 25 -10.98 -19.97 36.84
N LYS A 26 -12.14 -20.06 37.50
CA LYS A 26 -13.44 -19.68 36.94
C LYS A 26 -13.49 -18.18 36.55
N ARG A 27 -12.96 -17.31 37.45
CA ARG A 27 -12.85 -15.86 37.18
C ARG A 27 -11.96 -15.58 35.97
N ILE A 28 -10.79 -16.22 35.84
CA ILE A 28 -9.88 -16.06 34.72
C ILE A 28 -10.54 -16.53 33.42
N LYS A 29 -11.19 -17.70 33.40
CA LYS A 29 -11.92 -18.19 32.23
C LYS A 29 -13.01 -17.22 31.77
N ASN A 30 -13.77 -16.68 32.71
CA ASN A 30 -14.80 -15.69 32.40
C ASN A 30 -14.20 -14.40 31.88
N TRP A 31 -13.08 -13.95 32.44
CA TRP A 31 -12.38 -12.76 31.99
C TRP A 31 -11.86 -12.90 30.54
N ILE A 32 -11.25 -14.03 30.22
CA ILE A 32 -10.80 -14.37 28.85
C ILE A 32 -12.00 -14.40 27.90
N LYS A 33 -13.12 -15.04 28.30
CA LYS A 33 -14.35 -15.09 27.49
C LYS A 33 -14.90 -13.71 27.20
N TYR A 34 -14.99 -12.84 28.20
CA TYR A 34 -15.50 -11.48 28.01
C TYR A 34 -14.53 -10.61 27.20
N SER A 35 -13.22 -10.75 27.40
CA SER A 35 -12.22 -10.06 26.59
C SER A 35 -12.31 -10.44 25.12
N LEU A 36 -12.46 -11.74 24.80
CA LEU A 36 -12.67 -12.21 23.43
C LEU A 36 -13.98 -11.69 22.82
N LEU A 37 -15.08 -11.68 23.58
CA LEU A 37 -16.34 -11.14 23.13
C LEU A 37 -16.28 -9.64 22.84
N ILE A 38 -15.63 -8.87 23.71
CA ILE A 38 -15.42 -7.43 23.51
C ILE A 38 -14.57 -7.18 22.28
N SER A 39 -13.45 -7.92 22.12
CA SER A 39 -12.59 -7.79 20.93
C SER A 39 -13.33 -8.13 19.64
N LEU A 40 -14.15 -9.19 19.64
CA LEU A 40 -14.98 -9.55 18.48
C LEU A 40 -16.05 -8.48 18.20
N SER A 41 -16.66 -7.92 19.24
CA SER A 41 -17.66 -6.85 19.07
C SER A 41 -17.03 -5.59 18.50
N ILE A 42 -15.86 -5.19 18.99
CA ILE A 42 -15.10 -4.05 18.43
C ILE A 42 -14.76 -4.31 16.97
N TYR A 43 -14.26 -5.51 16.65
CA TYR A 43 -13.95 -5.89 15.27
C TYR A 43 -15.18 -5.81 14.36
N LEU A 44 -16.33 -6.35 14.78
CA LEU A 44 -17.57 -6.30 14.01
C LEU A 44 -18.08 -4.86 13.84
N ILE A 45 -17.96 -4.01 14.87
CA ILE A 45 -18.32 -2.58 14.78
C ILE A 45 -17.40 -1.88 13.79
N LEU A 46 -16.10 -2.15 13.82
CA LEU A 46 -15.14 -1.58 12.86
C LEU A 46 -15.48 -2.03 11.42
N CYS A 47 -15.71 -3.33 11.19
CA CYS A 47 -16.10 -3.84 9.87
C CYS A 47 -17.42 -3.21 9.38
N PHE A 48 -18.42 -3.08 10.26
CA PHE A 48 -19.70 -2.46 9.91
C PHE A 48 -19.55 -0.97 9.62
N SER A 49 -18.77 -0.25 10.43
CA SER A 49 -18.44 1.16 10.18
C SER A 49 -17.74 1.35 8.84
N MET A 50 -16.89 0.42 8.43
CA MET A 50 -16.22 0.47 7.14
C MET A 50 -17.15 0.25 5.97
N CYS A 51 -18.06 -0.74 6.06
CA CYS A 51 -19.10 -0.94 5.04
C CYS A 51 -19.99 0.30 4.86
N LEU A 52 -20.21 1.06 5.94
CA LEU A 52 -20.96 2.32 5.91
C LEU A 52 -20.11 3.53 5.47
N SER A 53 -18.80 3.40 5.45
CA SER A 53 -17.84 4.49 5.22
C SER A 53 -17.23 4.46 3.83
N ALA A 54 -17.57 3.49 2.98
CA ALA A 54 -17.34 3.60 1.56
C ALA A 54 -17.99 4.92 1.11
N ARG A 55 -17.14 5.84 0.66
CA ARG A 55 -17.60 7.17 0.22
C ARG A 55 -17.61 7.18 -1.29
N GLU A 56 -18.78 7.47 -1.86
CA GLU A 56 -18.86 7.71 -3.29
C GLU A 56 -18.27 9.07 -3.66
N THR A 57 -17.75 9.16 -4.87
CA THR A 57 -17.32 10.45 -5.42
C THR A 57 -18.51 11.37 -5.64
N THR A 58 -18.34 12.65 -5.37
CA THR A 58 -19.34 13.69 -5.66
C THR A 58 -19.10 14.39 -7.00
N ILE A 59 -18.00 14.03 -7.70
CA ILE A 59 -17.68 14.54 -9.02
C ILE A 59 -18.60 13.82 -10.02
N ALA A 60 -19.16 14.57 -10.97
CA ALA A 60 -20.01 14.01 -12.02
C ALA A 60 -19.21 12.98 -12.87
N ALA A 61 -19.92 12.01 -13.43
CA ALA A 61 -19.32 11.05 -14.34
C ALA A 61 -18.77 11.75 -15.61
N GLU A 62 -17.58 11.37 -16.00
CA GLU A 62 -16.85 11.89 -17.14
C GLU A 62 -16.48 10.72 -18.08
N ASP A 63 -15.44 10.90 -18.89
CA ASP A 63 -15.02 9.92 -19.89
C ASP A 63 -14.28 8.70 -19.33
N GLY A 64 -13.83 8.77 -18.08
CA GLY A 64 -13.10 7.68 -17.44
C GLY A 64 -12.99 7.84 -15.93
N MET A 65 -12.22 6.96 -15.31
CA MET A 65 -11.98 6.94 -13.86
C MET A 65 -10.49 6.93 -13.54
N LEU A 66 -10.11 7.74 -12.57
CA LEU A 66 -8.78 7.74 -11.97
C LEU A 66 -8.85 7.11 -10.59
N TYR A 67 -7.94 6.19 -10.32
CA TYR A 67 -7.75 5.59 -9.01
C TYR A 67 -6.33 5.83 -8.51
N TYR A 68 -6.20 6.29 -7.28
CA TYR A 68 -4.96 6.28 -6.51
C TYR A 68 -5.04 5.11 -5.53
N ILE A 69 -4.26 4.06 -5.78
CA ILE A 69 -4.38 2.77 -5.12
C ILE A 69 -3.14 2.51 -4.28
N VAL A 70 -3.33 1.95 -3.10
CA VAL A 70 -2.25 1.63 -2.16
C VAL A 70 -2.35 0.18 -1.71
N ASN A 71 -1.18 -0.49 -1.70
CA ASN A 71 -0.93 -1.73 -0.99
C ASN A 71 -0.34 -1.35 0.37
N ALA A 72 -1.12 -1.49 1.44
CA ALA A 72 -0.72 -1.06 2.79
C ALA A 72 0.42 -1.91 3.37
N ASP A 73 0.48 -3.19 3.03
CA ASP A 73 1.49 -4.14 3.49
C ASP A 73 2.74 -4.15 2.58
N GLY A 74 2.67 -3.47 1.43
CA GLY A 74 3.77 -3.35 0.49
C GLY A 74 5.05 -2.85 1.16
N MET A 75 6.21 -3.31 0.65
CA MET A 75 7.53 -2.95 1.19
C MET A 75 7.65 -3.14 2.71
N LYS A 76 7.11 -4.24 3.26
CA LYS A 76 7.13 -4.57 4.71
C LYS A 76 6.38 -3.53 5.57
N GLY A 77 5.24 -3.07 5.11
CA GLY A 77 4.37 -2.12 5.82
C GLY A 77 4.70 -0.64 5.60
N LEU A 78 5.66 -0.31 4.75
CA LEU A 78 5.88 1.07 4.30
C LEU A 78 4.82 1.51 3.29
N GLY A 79 4.21 0.55 2.60
CA GLY A 79 3.23 0.74 1.56
C GLY A 79 3.84 0.82 0.16
N HIS A 80 3.03 0.54 -0.84
CA HIS A 80 3.31 0.79 -2.25
C HIS A 80 2.09 1.44 -2.89
N SER A 81 2.28 2.36 -3.82
CA SER A 81 1.19 3.03 -4.49
C SER A 81 1.32 2.96 -6.01
N ILE A 82 0.17 2.89 -6.65
CA ILE A 82 0.00 2.90 -8.10
C ILE A 82 -1.10 3.87 -8.49
N VAL A 83 -1.12 4.24 -9.76
CA VAL A 83 -2.24 4.92 -10.42
C VAL A 83 -2.88 3.97 -11.40
N LEU A 84 -4.21 3.86 -11.36
CA LEU A 84 -5.00 3.14 -12.35
C LEU A 84 -5.90 4.14 -13.07
N LEU A 85 -5.80 4.16 -14.38
CA LEU A 85 -6.69 4.90 -15.25
C LEU A 85 -7.64 3.91 -15.92
N VAL A 86 -8.92 4.12 -15.80
CA VAL A 86 -9.94 3.30 -16.47
C VAL A 86 -10.65 4.17 -17.50
N ASP A 87 -10.64 3.75 -18.75
CA ASP A 87 -11.33 4.46 -19.83
C ASP A 87 -12.85 4.22 -19.81
N LYS A 88 -13.57 4.88 -20.69
CA LYS A 88 -15.03 4.75 -20.84
C LYS A 88 -15.50 3.34 -21.21
N ASP A 89 -14.62 2.52 -21.79
CA ASP A 89 -14.94 1.15 -22.19
C ASP A 89 -14.66 0.16 -21.05
N GLY A 90 -14.06 0.64 -19.93
CA GLY A 90 -13.73 -0.11 -18.72
C GLY A 90 -12.35 -0.75 -18.78
N CYS A 91 -11.54 -0.48 -19.80
CA CYS A 91 -10.17 -0.97 -19.88
C CYS A 91 -9.25 -0.18 -18.96
N GLY A 92 -8.35 -0.86 -18.28
CA GLY A 92 -7.45 -0.26 -17.29
C GLY A 92 -6.05 -0.01 -17.83
N THR A 93 -5.44 1.09 -17.41
CA THR A 93 -3.99 1.34 -17.55
C THR A 93 -3.40 1.55 -16.18
N VAL A 94 -2.56 0.62 -15.74
CA VAL A 94 -1.84 0.69 -14.46
C VAL A 94 -0.51 1.38 -14.67
N ILE A 95 -0.19 2.31 -13.78
CA ILE A 95 1.08 3.04 -13.74
C ILE A 95 1.72 2.81 -12.38
N SER A 96 2.87 2.15 -12.36
CA SER A 96 3.65 1.85 -11.16
C SER A 96 5.08 2.34 -11.33
N PHE A 97 5.66 2.93 -10.28
CA PHE A 97 7.04 3.39 -10.28
C PHE A 97 7.84 2.70 -9.17
N ASN A 98 8.88 1.98 -9.55
CA ASN A 98 9.70 1.17 -8.66
C ASN A 98 11.18 1.50 -8.81
N GLY A 99 11.96 1.26 -7.75
CA GLY A 99 13.42 1.32 -7.82
C GLY A 99 13.99 0.05 -8.43
N MET A 100 14.89 0.19 -9.40
CA MET A 100 15.59 -0.95 -9.99
C MET A 100 16.83 -1.32 -9.18
N GLN A 101 16.99 -2.61 -8.92
CA GLN A 101 18.23 -3.28 -8.47
C GLN A 101 18.93 -2.72 -7.23
N ARG A 102 18.20 -2.10 -6.31
CA ARG A 102 18.74 -1.68 -5.02
C ARG A 102 18.24 -2.59 -3.90
N SER A 103 19.14 -2.92 -2.98
CA SER A 103 18.72 -3.58 -1.74
C SER A 103 17.89 -2.62 -0.89
N LEU A 104 16.97 -3.16 -0.08
CA LEU A 104 16.18 -2.35 0.85
C LEU A 104 17.06 -1.48 1.76
N ILE A 105 18.22 -2.02 2.19
CA ILE A 105 19.18 -1.30 3.04
C ILE A 105 19.73 -0.05 2.31
N GLU A 106 20.11 -0.19 1.03
CA GLU A 106 20.61 0.95 0.26
C GLU A 106 19.53 2.02 0.04
N CYS A 107 18.29 1.59 -0.20
CA CYS A 107 17.14 2.50 -0.28
C CYS A 107 16.93 3.24 1.05
N LEU A 108 16.97 2.55 2.19
CA LEU A 108 16.83 3.15 3.52
C LEU A 108 17.98 4.10 3.88
N LEU A 109 19.16 3.88 3.31
CA LEU A 109 20.31 4.81 3.42
C LEU A 109 20.20 6.02 2.48
N GLY A 110 19.09 6.17 1.75
CA GLY A 110 18.83 7.31 0.86
C GLY A 110 19.62 7.28 -0.44
N LYS A 111 20.18 6.13 -0.83
CA LYS A 111 20.86 6.01 -2.13
C LYS A 111 19.85 6.07 -3.27
N SER A 112 20.10 6.93 -4.22
CA SER A 112 19.31 7.03 -5.46
C SER A 112 19.70 5.92 -6.45
N GLY A 113 18.75 5.50 -7.25
CA GLY A 113 18.95 4.57 -8.37
C GLY A 113 18.00 4.91 -9.51
N VAL A 114 18.15 4.27 -10.67
CA VAL A 114 17.19 4.46 -11.76
C VAL A 114 15.85 3.90 -11.33
N GLY A 115 14.79 4.70 -11.53
CA GLY A 115 13.42 4.26 -11.34
C GLY A 115 12.93 3.48 -12.56
N LYS A 116 12.10 2.48 -12.33
CA LYS A 116 11.38 1.73 -13.36
C LYS A 116 9.93 2.17 -13.37
N MET A 117 9.48 2.68 -14.50
CA MET A 117 8.06 2.92 -14.75
C MET A 117 7.48 1.69 -15.42
N SER A 118 6.63 0.96 -14.71
CA SER A 118 5.89 -0.17 -15.25
C SER A 118 4.49 0.30 -15.65
N ILE A 119 4.15 0.12 -16.91
CA ILE A 119 2.81 0.39 -17.44
C ILE A 119 2.24 -0.93 -17.92
N GLY A 120 1.12 -1.32 -17.35
CA GLY A 120 0.35 -2.48 -17.76
C GLY A 120 -1.02 -2.05 -18.27
N THR A 121 -1.49 -2.71 -19.31
CA THR A 121 -2.88 -2.54 -19.78
C THR A 121 -3.71 -3.75 -19.38
N MET A 122 -4.95 -3.52 -19.00
CA MET A 122 -5.90 -4.53 -18.58
C MET A 122 -7.17 -4.42 -19.42
N THR A 123 -7.72 -5.56 -19.79
CA THR A 123 -9.06 -5.62 -20.36
C THR A 123 -10.10 -5.18 -19.34
N LYS A 124 -11.32 -4.96 -19.76
CA LYS A 124 -12.44 -4.63 -18.86
C LYS A 124 -12.65 -5.69 -17.78
N GLU A 125 -12.56 -6.95 -18.16
CA GLU A 125 -12.72 -8.08 -17.26
C GLU A 125 -11.60 -8.11 -16.20
N GLU A 126 -10.35 -7.96 -16.62
CA GLU A 126 -9.19 -7.91 -15.72
C GLU A 126 -9.26 -6.70 -14.78
N THR A 127 -9.64 -5.53 -15.31
CA THR A 127 -9.85 -4.32 -14.49
C THR A 127 -10.92 -4.55 -13.43
N THR A 128 -12.04 -5.17 -13.82
CA THR A 128 -13.13 -5.49 -12.89
C THR A 128 -12.67 -6.46 -11.80
N VAL A 129 -11.95 -7.53 -12.18
CA VAL A 129 -11.42 -8.52 -11.23
C VAL A 129 -10.43 -7.83 -10.29
N PHE A 130 -9.50 -7.02 -10.80
CA PHE A 130 -8.55 -6.29 -9.98
C PHE A 130 -9.24 -5.36 -8.96
N LEU A 131 -10.21 -4.57 -9.39
CA LEU A 131 -10.95 -3.70 -8.47
C LEU A 131 -11.76 -4.47 -7.41
N GLN A 132 -12.13 -5.72 -7.69
CA GLN A 132 -12.84 -6.59 -6.75
C GLN A 132 -11.92 -7.34 -5.80
N THR A 133 -10.75 -7.77 -6.27
CA THR A 133 -9.85 -8.66 -5.50
C THR A 133 -8.64 -7.95 -4.91
N GLY A 134 -8.22 -6.84 -5.49
CA GLY A 134 -6.95 -6.18 -5.17
C GLY A 134 -5.72 -6.86 -5.77
N ASP A 135 -5.89 -8.01 -6.41
CA ASP A 135 -4.78 -8.80 -6.96
C ASP A 135 -4.35 -8.26 -8.31
N LEU A 136 -3.12 -7.79 -8.39
CA LEU A 136 -2.52 -7.28 -9.61
C LEU A 136 -1.29 -8.11 -9.99
N LYS A 137 -1.27 -8.58 -11.22
CA LYS A 137 -0.09 -9.18 -11.84
C LYS A 137 0.29 -8.35 -13.07
N LEU A 138 1.37 -7.61 -12.97
CA LEU A 138 1.94 -6.91 -14.13
C LEU A 138 2.74 -7.89 -15.01
N ASP A 139 2.73 -7.65 -16.33
CA ASP A 139 3.47 -8.48 -17.28
C ASP A 139 4.96 -8.54 -16.89
N GLY A 140 5.49 -9.77 -16.78
CA GLY A 140 6.86 -10.04 -16.39
C GLY A 140 7.09 -10.25 -14.89
N ASP A 141 6.12 -9.96 -14.03
CA ASP A 141 6.21 -10.25 -12.61
C ASP A 141 5.76 -11.68 -12.29
N GLN A 142 6.57 -12.38 -11.48
CA GLN A 142 6.19 -13.70 -10.96
C GLN A 142 5.30 -13.61 -9.73
N LEU A 143 5.24 -12.44 -9.10
CA LEU A 143 4.50 -12.18 -7.87
C LEU A 143 3.19 -11.47 -8.18
N ILE A 144 2.15 -11.82 -7.44
CA ILE A 144 0.90 -11.09 -7.40
C ILE A 144 1.03 -10.07 -6.26
N ASP A 145 0.89 -8.78 -6.60
CA ASP A 145 0.76 -7.73 -5.60
C ASP A 145 -0.70 -7.63 -5.17
N ASN A 146 -0.93 -7.54 -3.86
CA ASN A 146 -2.26 -7.37 -3.30
C ASN A 146 -2.43 -5.91 -2.86
N TYR A 147 -3.43 -5.23 -3.41
CA TYR A 147 -3.77 -3.85 -3.11
C TYR A 147 -5.04 -3.77 -2.29
N ASP A 148 -5.10 -2.86 -1.34
CA ASP A 148 -6.12 -2.86 -0.29
C ASP A 148 -7.12 -1.74 -0.41
N MET A 149 -6.66 -0.57 -0.89
CA MET A 149 -7.45 0.66 -0.83
C MET A 149 -7.24 1.56 -2.03
N ALA A 150 -8.30 2.25 -2.43
CA ALA A 150 -8.27 3.25 -3.47
C ALA A 150 -9.05 4.50 -3.08
N LEU A 151 -8.50 5.64 -3.49
CA LEU A 151 -9.23 6.87 -3.70
C LEU A 151 -9.52 6.99 -5.19
N TYR A 152 -10.72 7.42 -5.57
CA TYR A 152 -11.10 7.47 -6.97
C TYR A 152 -11.98 8.69 -7.31
N ARG A 153 -11.86 9.14 -8.56
CA ARG A 153 -12.74 10.13 -9.15
C ARG A 153 -12.88 9.96 -10.67
N PRO A 154 -13.96 10.48 -11.26
CA PRO A 154 -14.06 10.61 -12.71
C PRO A 154 -12.98 11.56 -13.27
N ILE A 155 -12.58 11.31 -14.52
CA ILE A 155 -11.67 12.15 -15.29
C ILE A 155 -12.18 12.34 -16.72
N THR A 156 -11.79 13.47 -17.32
CA THR A 156 -11.99 13.73 -18.75
C THR A 156 -10.90 13.06 -19.59
N MET A 157 -11.13 12.94 -20.90
CA MET A 157 -10.10 12.49 -21.83
C MET A 157 -8.90 13.45 -21.90
N GLU A 158 -9.10 14.74 -21.69
CA GLU A 158 -8.02 15.71 -21.61
C GLU A 158 -7.11 15.42 -20.39
N GLU A 159 -7.72 15.23 -19.21
CA GLU A 159 -6.99 14.84 -18.00
C GLU A 159 -6.25 13.51 -18.16
N TYR A 160 -6.87 12.52 -18.83
CA TYR A 160 -6.23 11.25 -19.16
C TYR A 160 -4.96 11.44 -20.01
N HIS A 161 -5.01 12.27 -21.04
CA HIS A 161 -3.83 12.56 -21.88
C HIS A 161 -2.75 13.31 -21.12
N ILE A 162 -3.11 14.30 -20.29
CA ILE A 162 -2.16 15.01 -19.43
C ILE A 162 -1.40 14.03 -18.54
N LEU A 163 -2.10 13.05 -17.94
CA LEU A 163 -1.47 12.03 -17.09
C LEU A 163 -0.47 11.18 -17.89
N LEU A 164 -0.81 10.75 -19.09
CA LEU A 164 0.09 9.97 -19.95
C LEU A 164 1.33 10.78 -20.38
N GLU A 165 1.19 12.06 -20.65
CA GLU A 165 2.33 12.93 -20.98
C GLU A 165 3.32 13.07 -19.81
N GLN A 166 2.83 13.10 -18.58
CA GLN A 166 3.68 13.20 -17.39
C GLN A 166 4.60 12.00 -17.15
N ILE A 167 4.26 10.82 -17.66
CA ILE A 167 5.08 9.61 -17.50
C ILE A 167 6.20 9.48 -18.54
N ALA A 168 6.15 10.24 -19.64
CA ALA A 168 7.11 10.12 -20.72
C ALA A 168 8.60 10.22 -20.27
N PRO A 169 9.00 11.13 -19.38
CA PRO A 169 10.39 11.19 -18.91
C PRO A 169 10.84 9.91 -18.19
N TYR A 170 9.93 9.27 -17.45
CA TYR A 170 10.22 8.02 -16.73
C TYR A 170 10.41 6.85 -17.69
N LEU A 171 9.58 6.77 -18.75
CA LEU A 171 9.71 5.75 -19.78
C LEU A 171 11.03 5.87 -20.55
N ILE A 172 11.45 7.10 -20.89
CA ILE A 172 12.73 7.34 -21.56
C ILE A 172 13.89 6.89 -20.68
N ALA A 173 13.86 7.22 -19.38
CA ALA A 173 14.89 6.80 -18.42
C ALA A 173 14.94 5.28 -18.28
N GLU A 174 13.80 4.61 -18.18
CA GLU A 174 13.71 3.15 -18.09
C GLU A 174 14.27 2.48 -19.35
N GLN A 175 13.85 2.93 -20.53
CA GLN A 175 14.32 2.34 -21.79
C GLN A 175 15.83 2.48 -21.96
N ARG A 176 16.39 3.63 -21.59
CA ARG A 176 17.84 3.85 -21.63
C ARG A 176 18.58 2.91 -20.69
N PHE A 177 18.06 2.73 -19.47
CA PHE A 177 18.65 1.80 -18.50
C PHE A 177 18.53 0.35 -18.96
N ALA A 178 17.35 -0.08 -19.42
CA ALA A 178 17.11 -1.45 -19.89
C ALA A 178 18.04 -1.82 -21.05
N ASN A 179 18.18 -0.96 -22.05
CA ASN A 179 19.09 -1.17 -23.19
C ASN A 179 20.57 -1.32 -22.76
N LEU A 180 20.98 -0.52 -21.79
CA LEU A 180 22.36 -0.57 -21.30
C LEU A 180 22.59 -1.81 -20.42
N TYR A 181 21.58 -2.18 -19.62
CA TYR A 181 21.62 -3.38 -18.79
C TYR A 181 21.69 -4.66 -19.64
N GLU A 182 20.90 -4.75 -20.72
CA GLU A 182 20.94 -5.88 -21.65
C GLU A 182 22.31 -6.01 -22.28
N LYS A 183 22.91 -4.91 -22.77
CA LYS A 183 24.28 -4.91 -23.29
C LYS A 183 25.28 -5.41 -22.25
N TRP A 184 25.19 -4.96 -21.01
CA TRP A 184 26.06 -5.44 -19.93
C TRP A 184 25.87 -6.92 -19.64
N ALA A 185 24.63 -7.40 -19.61
CA ALA A 185 24.31 -8.79 -19.27
C ALA A 185 24.83 -9.77 -20.34
N LEU A 186 24.71 -9.42 -21.62
CA LEU A 186 25.08 -10.25 -22.75
C LEU A 186 26.57 -10.11 -23.16
N GLU A 187 27.32 -9.13 -22.64
CA GLU A 187 28.70 -8.90 -23.01
C GLU A 187 29.63 -9.94 -22.39
N GLU A 188 30.41 -10.61 -23.21
CA GLU A 188 31.43 -11.61 -22.80
C GLU A 188 32.82 -10.98 -22.59
N ASP A 189 33.12 -9.88 -23.30
CA ASP A 189 34.38 -9.15 -23.16
C ASP A 189 34.44 -8.42 -21.82
N THR A 190 35.41 -8.78 -20.98
CA THR A 190 35.57 -8.28 -19.62
C THR A 190 35.72 -6.76 -19.55
N GLU A 191 36.47 -6.16 -20.49
CA GLU A 191 36.73 -4.72 -20.51
C GLU A 191 35.48 -3.93 -20.95
N LYS A 192 34.78 -4.43 -21.94
CA LYS A 192 33.50 -3.83 -22.37
C LYS A 192 32.42 -3.98 -21.28
N LYS A 193 32.31 -5.15 -20.66
CA LYS A 193 31.42 -5.41 -19.55
C LYS A 193 31.66 -4.46 -18.38
N LYS A 194 32.94 -4.19 -18.06
CA LYS A 194 33.32 -3.20 -17.04
C LYS A 194 32.89 -1.78 -17.43
N ARG A 195 33.05 -1.40 -18.71
CA ARG A 195 32.59 -0.09 -19.20
C ARG A 195 31.06 0.06 -19.08
N TYR A 196 30.31 -0.93 -19.53
CA TYR A 196 28.82 -0.90 -19.37
C TYR A 196 28.40 -0.81 -17.92
N LYS A 197 29.11 -1.50 -17.00
CA LYS A 197 28.86 -1.38 -15.58
C LYS A 197 29.10 0.05 -15.07
N GLN A 198 30.20 0.68 -15.48
CA GLN A 198 30.49 2.07 -15.12
C GLN A 198 29.44 3.04 -15.70
N GLU A 199 28.99 2.82 -16.94
CA GLU A 199 27.92 3.60 -17.54
C GLU A 199 26.58 3.44 -16.79
N LEU A 200 26.23 2.23 -16.34
CA LEU A 200 25.05 1.98 -15.50
C LEU A 200 25.15 2.69 -14.16
N GLU A 201 26.34 2.67 -13.52
CA GLU A 201 26.58 3.38 -12.27
C GLU A 201 26.48 4.90 -12.47
N TYR A 202 27.01 5.42 -13.57
CA TYR A 202 26.88 6.83 -13.92
C TYR A 202 25.45 7.23 -14.21
N LEU A 203 24.71 6.42 -14.98
CA LEU A 203 23.31 6.65 -15.25
C LEU A 203 22.47 6.70 -13.96
N GLY A 204 22.81 5.86 -12.97
CA GLY A 204 22.19 5.90 -11.65
C GLY A 204 22.51 7.16 -10.83
N GLN A 205 23.49 7.98 -11.27
CA GLN A 205 23.87 9.25 -10.62
C GLN A 205 23.42 10.48 -11.43
N ASP A 206 22.92 10.28 -12.65
CA ASP A 206 22.45 11.37 -13.52
C ASP A 206 21.17 12.01 -12.94
N THR A 207 21.31 13.21 -12.42
CA THR A 207 20.19 13.95 -11.80
C THR A 207 19.18 14.48 -12.81
N SER A 208 19.49 14.45 -14.10
CA SER A 208 18.53 14.79 -15.17
C SER A 208 17.49 13.72 -15.43
N LEU A 209 17.73 12.48 -14.95
CA LEU A 209 16.82 11.36 -15.08
C LEU A 209 15.90 11.24 -13.85
N PRO A 210 14.68 10.74 -14.00
CA PRO A 210 13.80 10.43 -12.89
C PRO A 210 14.40 9.28 -12.06
N LEU A 211 15.13 9.61 -11.02
CA LEU A 211 15.76 8.64 -10.12
C LEU A 211 14.80 8.21 -9.03
N TYR A 212 14.77 6.92 -8.72
CA TYR A 212 14.09 6.41 -7.55
C TYR A 212 14.88 6.72 -6.28
N GLN A 213 14.23 7.35 -5.33
CA GLN A 213 14.73 7.59 -3.98
C GLN A 213 13.59 7.48 -2.99
N ILE A 214 13.72 6.63 -2.00
CA ILE A 214 12.63 6.27 -1.09
C ILE A 214 12.02 7.48 -0.34
N TYR A 215 12.79 8.53 -0.11
CA TYR A 215 12.32 9.71 0.64
C TYR A 215 11.78 10.84 -0.21
N THR A 216 12.21 10.96 -1.48
CA THR A 216 11.93 12.14 -2.29
C THR A 216 11.33 11.86 -3.65
N ASN A 217 11.54 10.67 -4.21
CA ASN A 217 11.02 10.27 -5.52
C ASN A 217 10.73 8.76 -5.56
N ASN A 218 9.77 8.34 -4.78
CA ASN A 218 9.29 6.95 -4.70
C ASN A 218 7.98 6.76 -5.47
N CYS A 219 7.41 5.56 -5.39
CA CYS A 219 6.14 5.22 -6.03
C CYS A 219 5.03 6.21 -5.69
N ASP A 220 4.90 6.58 -4.43
CA ASP A 220 3.88 7.50 -3.95
C ASP A 220 4.13 8.95 -4.42
N HIS A 221 5.38 9.38 -4.45
CA HIS A 221 5.72 10.70 -4.96
C HIS A 221 5.32 10.84 -6.44
N VAL A 222 5.63 9.83 -7.26
CA VAL A 222 5.28 9.82 -8.67
C VAL A 222 3.76 9.74 -8.86
N ALA A 223 3.06 8.88 -8.12
CA ALA A 223 1.60 8.80 -8.17
C ALA A 223 0.96 10.17 -7.86
N ARG A 224 1.41 10.85 -6.81
CA ARG A 224 0.93 12.19 -6.45
C ARG A 224 1.33 13.26 -7.48
N LEU A 225 2.51 13.15 -8.06
CA LEU A 225 2.96 14.04 -9.14
C LEU A 225 2.01 13.98 -10.34
N LEU A 226 1.62 12.76 -10.74
CA LEU A 226 0.65 12.55 -11.81
C LEU A 226 -0.69 13.19 -11.45
N ILE A 227 -1.24 12.85 -10.30
CA ILE A 227 -2.57 13.32 -9.89
C ILE A 227 -2.62 14.86 -9.75
N ARG A 228 -1.57 15.47 -9.17
CA ARG A 228 -1.53 16.94 -9.00
C ARG A 228 -1.55 17.72 -10.31
N SER A 229 -1.20 17.10 -11.44
CA SER A 229 -1.23 17.75 -12.73
C SER A 229 -2.65 18.06 -13.22
N ILE A 230 -3.65 17.35 -12.65
CA ILE A 230 -5.05 17.46 -13.03
C ILE A 230 -5.97 17.75 -11.83
N ASP A 231 -5.49 17.70 -10.60
CA ASP A 231 -6.30 17.85 -9.40
C ASP A 231 -5.72 18.93 -8.47
N SER A 232 -6.48 20.01 -8.28
CA SER A 232 -6.05 21.16 -7.48
C SER A 232 -5.93 20.83 -5.99
N VAL A 233 -6.74 19.91 -5.47
CA VAL A 233 -6.66 19.48 -4.06
C VAL A 233 -5.38 18.69 -3.82
N MET A 234 -5.00 17.81 -4.74
CA MET A 234 -3.72 17.11 -4.69
C MET A 234 -2.55 18.07 -4.88
N GLN A 235 -2.69 19.07 -5.75
CA GLN A 235 -1.67 20.10 -5.94
C GLN A 235 -1.41 20.86 -4.65
N GLU A 236 -2.43 21.36 -3.98
CA GLU A 236 -2.33 22.05 -2.68
C GLU A 236 -1.77 21.11 -1.61
N TYR A 237 -2.27 19.87 -1.51
CA TYR A 237 -1.81 18.88 -0.56
C TYR A 237 -0.30 18.62 -0.72
N SER A 238 0.17 18.41 -1.95
CA SER A 238 1.57 18.11 -2.25
C SER A 238 2.54 19.25 -1.93
N GLN A 239 2.05 20.50 -1.87
CA GLN A 239 2.87 21.66 -1.49
C GLN A 239 3.08 21.77 0.03
N HIS A 240 2.11 21.33 0.83
CA HIS A 240 2.09 21.62 2.27
C HIS A 240 2.29 20.40 3.17
N THR A 241 2.09 19.19 2.67
CA THR A 241 2.11 17.99 3.53
C THR A 241 2.75 16.84 2.77
N GLN A 242 3.89 16.37 3.24
CA GLN A 242 4.52 15.16 2.70
C GLN A 242 4.72 14.15 3.83
N HIS A 243 4.04 13.02 3.74
CA HIS A 243 4.37 11.85 4.52
C HIS A 243 5.37 10.99 3.74
N ILE A 244 6.26 10.31 4.45
CA ILE A 244 7.27 9.44 3.82
C ILE A 244 6.62 8.19 3.22
N THR A 245 5.48 7.77 3.77
CA THR A 245 4.83 6.52 3.40
C THR A 245 3.57 6.72 2.58
N PRO A 246 3.29 5.88 1.57
CA PRO A 246 2.04 5.86 0.82
C PRO A 246 0.80 5.85 1.71
N ASN A 247 0.80 5.01 2.76
CA ASN A 247 -0.31 4.92 3.73
C ASN A 247 -0.62 6.26 4.41
N GLY A 248 0.43 6.99 4.83
CA GLY A 248 0.28 8.30 5.46
C GLY A 248 -0.28 9.35 4.50
N ASN A 249 0.19 9.34 3.25
CA ASN A 249 -0.27 10.27 2.22
C ASN A 249 -1.72 9.97 1.78
N LEU A 250 -2.06 8.70 1.56
CA LEU A 250 -3.43 8.29 1.23
C LEU A 250 -4.42 8.79 2.30
N LYS A 251 -4.13 8.53 3.58
CA LYS A 251 -4.95 8.97 4.72
C LYS A 251 -5.12 10.48 4.76
N ALA A 252 -4.02 11.21 4.65
CA ALA A 252 -4.05 12.67 4.75
C ALA A 252 -4.77 13.30 3.55
N PHE A 253 -4.58 12.75 2.35
CA PHE A 253 -5.29 13.20 1.15
C PHE A 253 -6.79 12.87 1.21
N ALA A 254 -7.17 11.67 1.63
CA ALA A 254 -8.56 11.27 1.79
C ALA A 254 -9.36 12.22 2.71
N LYS A 255 -8.70 12.78 3.74
CA LYS A 255 -9.31 13.77 4.63
C LYS A 255 -9.54 15.14 3.98
N LYS A 256 -8.71 15.52 3.02
CA LYS A 256 -8.81 16.79 2.30
C LYS A 256 -9.72 16.68 1.07
N ALA A 257 -9.55 15.63 0.28
CA ALA A 257 -10.28 15.39 -0.96
C ALA A 257 -11.69 14.80 -0.68
N LYS A 258 -12.57 15.59 -0.10
CA LYS A 258 -13.92 15.13 0.28
C LYS A 258 -14.81 14.78 -0.90
N ASN A 259 -14.50 15.28 -2.09
CA ASN A 259 -15.17 15.00 -3.35
C ASN A 259 -14.70 13.69 -4.03
N TRP A 260 -13.58 13.11 -3.57
CA TRP A 260 -13.14 11.81 -4.05
C TRP A 260 -13.89 10.68 -3.36
N GLY A 261 -14.15 9.61 -4.10
CA GLY A 261 -14.61 8.35 -3.55
C GLY A 261 -13.51 7.62 -2.79
N VAL A 262 -13.91 6.77 -1.86
CA VAL A 262 -13.02 5.88 -1.11
C VAL A 262 -13.57 4.47 -1.23
N MET A 263 -12.77 3.53 -1.65
CA MET A 263 -13.16 2.12 -1.74
C MET A 263 -12.04 1.20 -1.24
N THR A 264 -12.44 0.01 -0.87
CA THR A 264 -11.53 -1.08 -0.54
C THR A 264 -11.47 -2.08 -1.68
N LEU A 265 -10.33 -2.71 -1.84
CA LEU A 265 -10.07 -3.76 -2.80
C LEU A 265 -9.87 -5.06 -2.03
N GLY A 266 -10.43 -6.16 -2.54
CA GLY A 266 -10.19 -7.49 -1.97
C GLY A 266 -10.69 -7.73 -0.55
N THR A 267 -10.17 -8.80 0.05
CA THR A 267 -10.46 -9.22 1.43
C THR A 267 -9.42 -8.61 2.37
N GLN A 268 -9.85 -7.88 3.37
CA GLN A 268 -8.97 -7.08 4.18
C GLN A 268 -8.48 -7.78 5.44
N SER A 269 -7.20 -7.59 5.75
CA SER A 269 -6.61 -7.95 7.03
C SER A 269 -7.10 -7.02 8.16
N ILE A 270 -6.92 -7.44 9.42
CA ILE A 270 -7.26 -6.62 10.58
C ILE A 270 -6.46 -5.30 10.58
N GLN A 271 -5.23 -5.31 10.09
CA GLN A 271 -4.38 -4.11 10.02
C GLN A 271 -4.94 -3.09 9.03
N GLU A 272 -5.38 -3.55 7.87
CA GLU A 272 -6.03 -2.74 6.84
C GLU A 272 -7.34 -2.15 7.33
N VAL A 273 -8.16 -2.95 8.03
CA VAL A 273 -9.37 -2.48 8.69
C VAL A 273 -9.08 -1.33 9.66
N ILE A 274 -8.06 -1.47 10.51
CA ILE A 274 -7.64 -0.42 11.44
C ILE A 274 -7.13 0.80 10.67
N LEU A 275 -6.30 0.60 9.65
CA LEU A 275 -5.78 1.69 8.84
C LEU A 275 -6.89 2.48 8.15
N MET A 276 -7.87 1.79 7.57
CA MET A 276 -9.04 2.42 6.96
C MET A 276 -9.87 3.20 7.97
N PHE A 277 -10.15 2.62 9.13
CA PHE A 277 -10.84 3.35 10.20
C PHE A 277 -10.14 4.66 10.53
N LEU A 278 -8.81 4.62 10.69
CA LEU A 278 -8.01 5.82 10.94
C LEU A 278 -7.96 6.81 9.76
N MET A 279 -8.29 6.38 8.53
CA MET A 279 -8.37 7.27 7.36
C MET A 279 -9.71 8.00 7.24
N ILE A 280 -10.77 7.37 7.68
CA ILE A 280 -12.12 7.88 7.52
C ILE A 280 -12.51 8.79 8.69
N PHE A 281 -12.10 8.45 9.88
CA PHE A 281 -12.35 9.18 11.13
C PHE A 281 -11.10 9.91 11.64
#